data_674625a3435a7ca41afe96ac32a87929
#
_entry.id   674625a3435a7ca41afe96ac32a87929
#
_cell.length_a   1.000
_cell.length_b   1.000
_cell.length_c   1.000
_cell.angle_alpha   90.00
_cell.angle_beta   90.00
_cell.angle_gamma   90.00
#
_symmetry.space_group_name_H-M   'P 1'
#
loop_
_entity.id
_entity.type
_entity.pdbx_description
1 polymer ?
#
loop_
_entity_poly.entity_id
_entity_poly.type
_entity_poly.pdbx_seq_one_letter_code
_entity_poly.pdbx_strand_id
1 'polypeptide(L)'
;MQVTLYNTLTKRKEDFVPLQKEAVRIYTCGPTVYSYAHIGNFRAYIFMDNLRRTLEYNGYTLKHVMNLTDVGHLESDGDEGEDKMEKAARKEKKSPYEIAKFYTDAFFADMEKLNIEKPEIIAKATEHIPEMLAFAQEIVKNGYGYETSTAIYFDVSKLDKYPVLSNRNVEDQIAGARVDVDPEKRNPYDFAIWIKAPENHIMKWDSPWGLSYPGWHLECSAMSRKYLGEEFDIHTGGVDHIPTHHENE
;
A
#
# COMPACT_ATOMS: atom_id res chain seq x y z
N MET A 1 4.31 31.13 4.67
CA MET A 1 4.86 31.25 3.30
C MET A 1 4.11 30.30 2.39
N GLN A 2 4.01 30.60 1.08
CA GLN A 2 3.44 29.67 0.12
C GLN A 2 4.35 28.45 -0.01
N VAL A 3 3.81 27.27 0.17
CA VAL A 3 4.52 26.00 -0.03
C VAL A 3 4.25 25.52 -1.45
N THR A 4 5.31 25.17 -2.18
CA THR A 4 5.20 24.63 -3.55
C THR A 4 5.69 23.19 -3.53
N LEU A 5 4.87 22.24 -3.99
CA LEU A 5 5.18 20.82 -4.03
C LEU A 5 5.20 20.30 -5.48
N TYR A 6 6.01 19.28 -5.73
CA TYR A 6 5.96 18.56 -6.99
C TYR A 6 4.83 17.52 -6.95
N ASN A 7 3.90 17.64 -7.88
CA ASN A 7 2.78 16.70 -8.00
C ASN A 7 3.10 15.66 -9.08
N THR A 8 3.16 14.38 -8.69
CA THR A 8 3.47 13.27 -9.59
C THR A 8 2.42 13.10 -10.68
N LEU A 9 1.15 13.37 -10.38
CA LEU A 9 0.05 13.26 -11.34
C LEU A 9 0.18 14.27 -12.48
N THR A 10 0.43 15.55 -12.14
CA THR A 10 0.54 16.63 -13.12
C THR A 10 1.95 16.83 -13.66
N LYS A 11 2.97 16.20 -13.02
CA LYS A 11 4.40 16.33 -13.32
C LYS A 11 4.93 17.77 -13.24
N ARG A 12 4.34 18.57 -12.36
CA ARG A 12 4.67 19.98 -12.18
C ARG A 12 4.84 20.33 -10.71
N LYS A 13 5.57 21.43 -10.47
CA LYS A 13 5.54 22.10 -9.18
C LYS A 13 4.30 22.98 -9.12
N GLU A 14 3.52 22.82 -8.06
CA GLU A 14 2.25 23.50 -7.85
C GLU A 14 2.22 24.09 -6.45
N ASP A 15 1.54 25.22 -6.33
CA ASP A 15 1.28 25.82 -5.03
C ASP A 15 0.35 24.93 -4.23
N PHE A 16 0.79 24.53 -3.03
CA PHE A 16 0.00 23.67 -2.18
C PHE A 16 -1.15 24.44 -1.54
N VAL A 17 -2.35 23.92 -1.75
CA VAL A 17 -3.58 24.41 -1.14
C VAL A 17 -4.28 23.22 -0.47
N PRO A 18 -4.41 23.21 0.86
CA PRO A 18 -5.08 22.10 1.54
C PRO A 18 -6.58 22.04 1.22
N LEU A 19 -7.12 20.85 1.14
CA LEU A 19 -8.55 20.61 0.90
C LEU A 19 -9.41 21.13 2.06
N GLN A 20 -8.87 21.11 3.27
CA GLN A 20 -9.52 21.58 4.49
C GLN A 20 -8.58 22.51 5.27
N LYS A 21 -9.16 23.49 5.96
CA LYS A 21 -8.38 24.48 6.73
C LYS A 21 -7.88 23.93 8.07
N GLU A 22 -8.55 22.93 8.62
CA GLU A 22 -8.34 22.42 9.95
C GLU A 22 -7.03 21.63 10.07
N ALA A 23 -6.76 20.79 9.08
CA ALA A 23 -5.53 20.00 9.02
C ALA A 23 -5.22 19.51 7.60
N VAL A 24 -3.95 19.47 7.25
CA VAL A 24 -3.43 18.76 6.08
C VAL A 24 -3.42 17.25 6.39
N ARG A 25 -4.11 16.48 5.58
CA ARG A 25 -4.24 15.03 5.75
C ARG A 25 -3.22 14.32 4.85
N ILE A 26 -2.34 13.54 5.49
CA ILE A 26 -1.22 12.88 4.80
C ILE A 26 -1.33 11.38 5.02
N TYR A 27 -1.22 10.61 3.95
CA TYR A 27 -1.01 9.17 4.00
C TYR A 27 0.38 8.83 3.47
N THR A 28 1.12 8.01 4.20
CA THR A 28 2.43 7.51 3.79
C THR A 28 2.42 6.00 3.71
N CYS A 29 2.78 5.45 2.55
CA CYS A 29 3.06 4.03 2.44
C CYS A 29 4.22 3.64 3.35
N GLY A 30 3.91 2.82 4.34
CA GLY A 30 4.86 2.29 5.31
C GLY A 30 5.55 1.00 4.83
N PRO A 31 6.37 0.37 5.68
CA PRO A 31 7.10 -0.83 5.32
C PRO A 31 6.25 -2.09 5.39
N THR A 32 6.61 -3.09 4.56
CA THR A 32 6.26 -4.48 4.81
C THR A 32 7.27 -5.06 5.79
N VAL A 33 6.81 -5.49 6.96
CA VAL A 33 7.68 -5.79 8.12
C VAL A 33 8.12 -7.26 8.18
N TYR A 34 8.75 -7.75 7.13
CA TYR A 34 9.32 -9.10 7.04
C TYR A 34 10.85 -9.14 7.10
N SER A 35 11.51 -7.99 6.99
CA SER A 35 12.97 -7.85 7.02
C SER A 35 13.37 -6.46 7.51
N TYR A 36 14.67 -6.25 7.79
CA TYR A 36 15.18 -4.92 8.08
C TYR A 36 14.99 -3.97 6.89
N ALA A 37 14.50 -2.77 7.17
CA ALA A 37 14.51 -1.70 6.19
C ALA A 37 15.98 -1.28 5.93
N HIS A 38 16.32 -1.09 4.66
CA HIS A 38 17.64 -0.63 4.27
C HIS A 38 17.63 0.87 3.92
N ILE A 39 18.81 1.44 3.64
CA ILE A 39 18.97 2.87 3.36
C ILE A 39 18.08 3.37 2.20
N GLY A 40 17.82 2.54 1.21
CA GLY A 40 16.91 2.88 0.11
C GLY A 40 15.47 3.09 0.57
N ASN A 41 14.97 2.24 1.49
CA ASN A 41 13.64 2.41 2.08
C ASN A 41 13.60 3.67 2.96
N PHE A 42 14.61 3.89 3.80
CA PHE A 42 14.67 5.07 4.67
C PHE A 42 14.77 6.38 3.92
N ARG A 43 15.26 6.40 2.68
CA ARG A 43 15.22 7.61 1.84
C ARG A 43 13.78 8.13 1.66
N ALA A 44 12.81 7.24 1.46
CA ALA A 44 11.40 7.63 1.33
C ALA A 44 10.86 8.21 2.66
N TYR A 45 11.21 7.59 3.79
CA TYR A 45 10.77 8.05 5.11
C TYR A 45 11.43 9.36 5.55
N ILE A 46 12.70 9.58 5.21
CA ILE A 46 13.37 10.88 5.41
C ILE A 46 12.72 11.96 4.55
N PHE A 47 12.35 11.64 3.31
CA PHE A 47 11.62 12.58 2.46
C PHE A 47 10.26 12.94 3.06
N MET A 48 9.50 11.96 3.53
CA MET A 48 8.23 12.15 4.22
C MET A 48 8.38 13.04 5.45
N ASP A 49 9.41 12.80 6.28
CA ASP A 49 9.69 13.59 7.47
C ASP A 49 10.04 15.05 7.12
N ASN A 50 10.86 15.26 6.11
CA ASN A 50 11.18 16.61 5.63
C ASN A 50 9.94 17.35 5.10
N LEU A 51 9.06 16.66 4.39
CA LEU A 51 7.79 17.21 3.93
C LEU A 51 6.91 17.62 5.12
N ARG A 52 6.74 16.70 6.09
CA ARG A 52 6.01 16.94 7.33
C ARG A 52 6.52 18.18 8.04
N ARG A 53 7.83 18.24 8.36
CA ARG A 53 8.46 19.37 9.05
C ARG A 53 8.34 20.67 8.26
N THR A 54 8.42 20.61 6.93
CA THR A 54 8.22 21.77 6.07
C THR A 54 6.82 22.34 6.18
N LEU A 55 5.81 21.50 6.20
CA LEU A 55 4.42 21.91 6.37
C LEU A 55 4.18 22.49 7.76
N GLU A 56 4.65 21.82 8.82
CA GLU A 56 4.55 22.32 10.21
C GLU A 56 5.27 23.66 10.40
N TYR A 57 6.47 23.81 9.85
CA TYR A 57 7.22 25.07 9.87
C TYR A 57 6.47 26.22 9.19
N ASN A 58 5.66 25.92 8.18
CA ASN A 58 4.81 26.89 7.49
C ASN A 58 3.43 27.09 8.16
N GLY A 59 3.22 26.51 9.34
CA GLY A 59 2.04 26.73 10.17
C GLY A 59 0.85 25.83 9.87
N TYR A 60 1.04 24.74 9.10
CA TYR A 60 -0.02 23.78 8.89
C TYR A 60 -0.11 22.82 10.08
N THR A 61 -1.34 22.52 10.50
CA THR A 61 -1.63 21.37 11.38
C THR A 61 -1.72 20.13 10.51
N LEU A 62 -1.18 19.00 10.99
CA LEU A 62 -1.17 17.76 10.21
C LEU A 62 -2.03 16.68 10.86
N LYS A 63 -2.58 15.80 10.02
CA LYS A 63 -3.11 14.49 10.40
C LYS A 63 -2.41 13.46 9.52
N HIS A 64 -1.41 12.79 10.06
CA HIS A 64 -0.53 11.92 9.31
C HIS A 64 -0.75 10.45 9.69
N VAL A 65 -1.03 9.63 8.69
CA VAL A 65 -1.22 8.18 8.78
C VAL A 65 -0.11 7.47 8.02
N MET A 66 0.46 6.43 8.65
CA MET A 66 1.36 5.49 7.99
C MET A 66 0.86 4.07 8.24
N ASN A 67 0.79 3.25 7.20
CA ASN A 67 0.50 1.84 7.39
C ASN A 67 1.74 1.05 7.83
N LEU A 68 1.47 -0.14 8.36
CA LEU A 68 2.43 -1.24 8.46
C LEU A 68 1.80 -2.45 7.81
N THR A 69 2.41 -2.97 6.74
CA THR A 69 2.00 -4.22 6.12
C THR A 69 2.58 -5.37 6.93
N ASP A 70 1.78 -5.84 7.89
CA ASP A 70 2.07 -6.95 8.78
C ASP A 70 1.21 -8.20 8.49
N VAL A 71 0.66 -8.27 7.28
CA VAL A 71 -0.06 -9.41 6.71
C VAL A 71 0.77 -10.11 5.64
N GLY A 72 0.25 -11.21 5.10
CA GLY A 72 0.85 -11.90 3.96
C GLY A 72 1.08 -10.98 2.77
N HIS A 73 2.26 -11.08 2.16
CA HIS A 73 2.63 -10.28 1.01
C HIS A 73 3.47 -11.12 0.04
N LEU A 74 3.01 -11.24 -1.20
CA LEU A 74 3.66 -12.05 -2.22
C LEU A 74 5.00 -11.45 -2.68
N GLU A 75 5.90 -12.29 -3.17
CA GLU A 75 7.26 -11.88 -3.58
C GLU A 75 7.26 -10.94 -4.78
N SER A 76 6.36 -11.17 -5.72
CA SER A 76 6.24 -10.33 -6.92
C SER A 76 5.25 -9.20 -6.69
N ASP A 77 5.53 -8.06 -7.33
CA ASP A 77 4.58 -6.94 -7.41
C ASP A 77 3.39 -7.27 -8.35
N GLY A 78 3.36 -8.47 -8.93
CA GLY A 78 2.34 -8.99 -9.84
C GLY A 78 1.39 -10.02 -9.23
N ASP A 79 1.24 -10.03 -7.91
CA ASP A 79 0.36 -10.96 -7.16
C ASP A 79 0.77 -12.44 -7.24
N GLU A 80 2.06 -12.73 -7.41
CA GLU A 80 2.57 -14.11 -7.56
C GLU A 80 3.79 -14.37 -6.71
N GLY A 81 4.13 -15.65 -6.54
CA GLY A 81 5.28 -16.08 -5.76
C GLY A 81 4.93 -16.51 -4.34
N GLU A 82 5.95 -16.72 -3.53
CA GLU A 82 5.82 -17.13 -2.14
C GLU A 82 5.54 -15.91 -1.25
N ASP A 83 4.77 -16.11 -0.18
CA ASP A 83 4.53 -15.08 0.83
C ASP A 83 5.83 -14.73 1.57
N LYS A 84 6.22 -13.44 1.54
CA LYS A 84 7.44 -12.92 2.16
C LYS A 84 7.46 -13.11 3.68
N MET A 85 6.29 -12.94 4.34
CA MET A 85 6.17 -13.11 5.79
C MET A 85 6.34 -14.57 6.18
N GLU A 86 5.71 -15.49 5.45
CA GLU A 86 5.84 -16.93 5.71
C GLU A 86 7.24 -17.45 5.40
N LYS A 87 7.87 -16.95 4.33
CA LYS A 87 9.25 -17.27 4.00
C LYS A 87 10.21 -16.84 5.11
N ALA A 88 10.05 -15.61 5.63
CA ALA A 88 10.84 -15.12 6.75
C ALA A 88 10.58 -15.94 8.02
N ALA A 89 9.32 -16.28 8.30
CA ALA A 89 8.91 -17.09 9.44
C ALA A 89 9.58 -18.48 9.43
N ARG A 90 9.56 -19.18 8.28
CA ARG A 90 10.23 -20.47 8.12
C ARG A 90 11.75 -20.36 8.29
N LYS A 91 12.37 -19.33 7.70
CA LYS A 91 13.82 -19.09 7.78
C LYS A 91 14.28 -18.84 9.22
N GLU A 92 13.52 -18.05 9.97
CA GLU A 92 13.87 -17.67 11.34
C GLU A 92 13.25 -18.60 12.41
N LYS A 93 12.47 -19.59 12.00
CA LYS A 93 11.76 -20.53 12.90
C LYS A 93 10.85 -19.78 13.91
N LYS A 94 10.16 -18.78 13.44
CA LYS A 94 9.21 -17.94 14.19
C LYS A 94 7.85 -17.97 13.50
N SER A 95 6.81 -17.54 14.20
CA SER A 95 5.50 -17.28 13.55
C SER A 95 5.56 -15.99 12.72
N PRO A 96 4.70 -15.83 11.68
CA PRO A 96 4.59 -14.56 10.94
C PRO A 96 4.32 -13.35 11.84
N TYR A 97 3.54 -13.51 12.91
CA TYR A 97 3.26 -12.44 13.87
C TYR A 97 4.50 -12.02 14.69
N GLU A 98 5.36 -12.98 15.06
CA GLU A 98 6.62 -12.68 15.74
C GLU A 98 7.60 -11.98 14.80
N ILE A 99 7.63 -12.37 13.52
CA ILE A 99 8.41 -11.69 12.47
C ILE A 99 7.94 -10.25 12.32
N ALA A 100 6.63 -10.05 12.11
CA ALA A 100 6.05 -8.73 11.97
C ALA A 100 6.36 -7.83 13.16
N LYS A 101 6.18 -8.33 14.38
CA LYS A 101 6.51 -7.58 15.59
C LYS A 101 7.98 -7.21 15.66
N PHE A 102 8.88 -8.16 15.44
CA PHE A 102 10.33 -7.95 15.53
C PHE A 102 10.80 -6.87 14.55
N TYR A 103 10.40 -6.97 13.28
CA TYR A 103 10.83 -5.99 12.27
C TYR A 103 10.11 -4.65 12.38
N THR A 104 8.89 -4.61 12.93
CA THR A 104 8.22 -3.37 13.31
C THR A 104 9.02 -2.63 14.38
N ASP A 105 9.42 -3.32 15.45
CA ASP A 105 10.20 -2.73 16.54
C ASP A 105 11.57 -2.22 16.01
N ALA A 106 12.23 -2.99 15.14
CA ALA A 106 13.49 -2.60 14.51
C ALA A 106 13.32 -1.36 13.62
N PHE A 107 12.25 -1.30 12.82
CA PHE A 107 11.95 -0.17 11.95
C PHE A 107 11.76 1.13 12.75
N PHE A 108 10.98 1.11 13.82
CA PHE A 108 10.80 2.31 14.65
C PHE A 108 12.08 2.70 15.41
N ALA A 109 12.88 1.74 15.86
CA ALA A 109 14.17 2.03 16.47
C ALA A 109 15.14 2.72 15.48
N ASP A 110 15.10 2.34 14.21
CA ASP A 110 15.91 2.98 13.18
C ASP A 110 15.35 4.35 12.76
N MET A 111 14.03 4.54 12.72
CA MET A 111 13.42 5.87 12.57
C MET A 111 13.90 6.84 13.66
N GLU A 112 13.92 6.40 14.92
CA GLU A 112 14.40 7.22 16.05
C GLU A 112 15.85 7.62 15.88
N LYS A 113 16.75 6.66 15.53
CA LYS A 113 18.16 6.95 15.24
C LYS A 113 18.37 7.96 14.12
N LEU A 114 17.48 7.95 13.12
CA LEU A 114 17.51 8.87 11.99
C LEU A 114 16.77 10.20 12.28
N ASN A 115 16.26 10.39 13.51
CA ASN A 115 15.47 11.54 13.93
C ASN A 115 14.24 11.79 13.02
N ILE A 116 13.63 10.69 12.53
CA ILE A 116 12.39 10.73 11.75
C ILE A 116 11.20 10.75 12.73
N GLU A 117 10.33 11.73 12.62
CA GLU A 117 9.15 11.84 13.45
C GLU A 117 8.13 10.75 13.12
N LYS A 118 7.63 10.09 14.17
CA LYS A 118 6.60 9.07 14.02
C LYS A 118 5.26 9.73 13.67
N PRO A 119 4.55 9.27 12.62
CA PRO A 119 3.19 9.71 12.33
C PRO A 119 2.23 9.52 13.51
N GLU A 120 1.22 10.37 13.60
CA GLU A 120 0.22 10.32 14.69
C GLU A 120 -0.54 9.00 14.70
N ILE A 121 -0.78 8.43 13.51
CA ILE A 121 -1.52 7.17 13.35
C ILE A 121 -0.66 6.17 12.61
N ILE A 122 -0.41 5.04 13.27
CA ILE A 122 0.20 3.86 12.68
C ILE A 122 -0.90 2.81 12.49
N ALA A 123 -1.23 2.54 11.23
CA ALA A 123 -2.29 1.62 10.86
C ALA A 123 -1.71 0.27 10.44
N LYS A 124 -1.89 -0.77 11.26
CA LYS A 124 -1.46 -2.13 10.92
C LYS A 124 -2.50 -2.83 10.09
N ALA A 125 -2.08 -3.51 9.03
CA ALA A 125 -2.99 -4.23 8.15
C ALA A 125 -3.79 -5.32 8.91
N THR A 126 -3.15 -6.06 9.83
CA THR A 126 -3.84 -7.08 10.65
C THR A 126 -4.95 -6.52 11.54
N GLU A 127 -4.90 -5.24 11.92
CA GLU A 127 -5.91 -4.57 12.73
C GLU A 127 -7.05 -3.97 11.88
N HIS A 128 -6.99 -4.12 10.54
CA HIS A 128 -7.92 -3.49 9.59
C HIS A 128 -8.56 -4.47 8.61
N ILE A 129 -8.49 -5.77 8.87
CA ILE A 129 -9.09 -6.82 8.04
C ILE A 129 -10.58 -6.58 7.75
N PRO A 130 -11.42 -6.21 8.75
CA PRO A 130 -12.85 -5.95 8.49
C PRO A 130 -13.10 -4.80 7.50
N GLU A 131 -12.34 -3.71 7.60
CA GLU A 131 -12.45 -2.56 6.72
C GLU A 131 -12.00 -2.89 5.30
N MET A 132 -10.89 -3.61 5.16
CA MET A 132 -10.41 -4.07 3.87
C MET A 132 -11.39 -5.02 3.20
N LEU A 133 -11.97 -5.96 3.97
CA LEU A 133 -12.96 -6.90 3.45
C LEU A 133 -14.23 -6.16 2.99
N ALA A 134 -14.72 -5.21 3.78
CA ALA A 134 -15.88 -4.40 3.41
C ALA A 134 -15.61 -3.60 2.13
N PHE A 135 -14.40 -3.05 1.98
CA PHE A 135 -14.03 -2.30 0.78
C PHE A 135 -13.91 -3.20 -0.46
N ALA A 136 -13.32 -4.40 -0.34
CA ALA A 136 -13.30 -5.38 -1.42
C ALA A 136 -14.72 -5.77 -1.87
N GLN A 137 -15.62 -6.00 -0.91
CA GLN A 137 -17.03 -6.30 -1.21
C GLN A 137 -17.74 -5.13 -1.92
N GLU A 138 -17.44 -3.90 -1.53
CA GLU A 138 -17.97 -2.70 -2.19
C GLU A 138 -17.53 -2.61 -3.65
N ILE A 139 -16.22 -2.86 -3.92
CA ILE A 139 -15.65 -2.89 -5.27
C ILE A 139 -16.35 -3.95 -6.14
N VAL A 140 -16.50 -5.17 -5.62
CA VAL A 140 -17.20 -6.26 -6.35
C VAL A 140 -18.65 -5.93 -6.58
N LYS A 141 -19.38 -5.43 -5.57
CA LYS A 141 -20.78 -5.03 -5.68
C LYS A 141 -21.01 -3.94 -6.73
N ASN A 142 -20.06 -3.02 -6.87
CA ASN A 142 -20.12 -1.93 -7.85
C ASN A 142 -19.70 -2.38 -9.26
N GLY A 143 -19.33 -3.66 -9.45
CA GLY A 143 -19.02 -4.24 -10.75
C GLY A 143 -17.59 -4.01 -11.22
N TYR A 144 -16.70 -3.53 -10.34
CA TYR A 144 -15.27 -3.33 -10.63
C TYR A 144 -14.40 -4.53 -10.25
N GLY A 145 -14.95 -5.53 -9.58
CA GLY A 145 -14.23 -6.73 -9.19
C GLY A 145 -14.86 -8.01 -9.73
N TYR A 146 -14.06 -9.05 -9.91
CA TYR A 146 -14.51 -10.39 -10.28
C TYR A 146 -13.74 -11.47 -9.57
N GLU A 147 -14.36 -12.62 -9.40
CA GLU A 147 -13.81 -13.78 -8.70
C GLU A 147 -13.18 -14.76 -9.70
N THR A 148 -12.02 -15.33 -9.31
CA THR A 148 -11.35 -16.47 -9.96
C THR A 148 -11.15 -17.61 -8.96
N SER A 149 -10.48 -18.67 -9.37
CA SER A 149 -10.12 -19.77 -8.47
C SER A 149 -9.08 -19.34 -7.41
N THR A 150 -8.26 -18.33 -7.70
CA THR A 150 -7.11 -17.91 -6.89
C THR A 150 -7.35 -16.62 -6.10
N ALA A 151 -8.14 -15.68 -6.65
CA ALA A 151 -8.29 -14.35 -6.06
C ALA A 151 -9.59 -13.64 -6.50
N ILE A 152 -9.83 -12.50 -5.89
CA ILE A 152 -10.75 -11.47 -6.37
C ILE A 152 -9.89 -10.40 -7.00
N TYR A 153 -10.09 -10.16 -8.28
CA TYR A 153 -9.33 -9.18 -9.07
C TYR A 153 -10.14 -7.91 -9.29
N PHE A 154 -9.45 -6.77 -9.30
CA PHE A 154 -9.97 -5.52 -9.82
C PHE A 154 -9.88 -5.55 -11.35
N ASP A 155 -10.99 -5.23 -12.03
CA ASP A 155 -11.10 -5.16 -13.49
C ASP A 155 -10.74 -3.74 -13.97
N VAL A 156 -9.48 -3.55 -14.35
CA VAL A 156 -8.98 -2.23 -14.78
C VAL A 156 -9.65 -1.72 -16.05
N SER A 157 -10.25 -2.61 -16.85
CA SER A 157 -10.98 -2.24 -18.06
C SER A 157 -12.25 -1.42 -17.80
N LYS A 158 -12.70 -1.37 -16.53
CA LYS A 158 -13.84 -0.58 -16.07
C LYS A 158 -13.50 0.88 -15.82
N LEU A 159 -12.21 1.22 -15.78
CA LEU A 159 -11.75 2.59 -15.60
C LEU A 159 -11.64 3.28 -16.97
N ASP A 160 -12.16 4.51 -17.06
CA ASP A 160 -12.10 5.31 -18.29
C ASP A 160 -10.64 5.60 -18.70
N LYS A 161 -9.76 5.70 -17.70
CA LYS A 161 -8.32 5.95 -17.88
C LYS A 161 -7.53 5.12 -16.88
N TYR A 162 -6.63 4.30 -17.39
CA TYR A 162 -5.65 3.54 -16.61
C TYR A 162 -4.48 3.15 -17.54
N PRO A 163 -3.23 3.34 -17.14
CA PRO A 163 -2.77 4.04 -15.95
C PRO A 163 -2.85 5.58 -16.07
N VAL A 164 -2.95 6.28 -14.94
CA VAL A 164 -3.05 7.74 -14.88
C VAL A 164 -1.81 8.38 -14.27
N LEU A 165 -1.28 7.78 -13.20
CA LEU A 165 -0.19 8.31 -12.40
C LEU A 165 1.18 8.00 -13.02
N SER A 166 1.41 6.75 -13.43
CA SER A 166 2.69 6.28 -13.94
C SER A 166 2.98 6.76 -15.36
N ASN A 167 1.95 7.00 -16.16
CA ASN A 167 2.06 7.36 -17.57
C ASN A 167 2.90 6.36 -18.40
N ARG A 168 3.06 5.13 -17.91
CA ARG A 168 3.72 4.05 -18.64
C ARG A 168 2.76 3.46 -19.66
N ASN A 169 3.30 3.09 -20.82
CA ASN A 169 2.53 2.29 -21.75
C ASN A 169 2.34 0.90 -21.12
N VAL A 170 1.10 0.51 -20.99
CA VAL A 170 0.69 -0.74 -20.36
C VAL A 170 1.35 -1.95 -21.02
N GLU A 171 1.57 -1.90 -22.34
CA GLU A 171 2.28 -2.94 -23.10
C GLU A 171 3.74 -3.12 -22.67
N ASP A 172 4.41 -2.06 -22.22
CA ASP A 172 5.80 -2.11 -21.75
C ASP A 172 5.93 -2.79 -20.36
N GLN A 173 4.88 -2.80 -19.57
CA GLN A 173 4.85 -3.49 -18.27
C GLN A 173 4.82 -5.01 -18.44
N ILE A 174 4.07 -5.54 -19.43
CA ILE A 174 4.04 -6.98 -19.74
C ILE A 174 5.40 -7.47 -20.23
N ALA A 175 6.05 -6.70 -21.10
CA ALA A 175 7.35 -7.07 -21.68
C ALA A 175 8.47 -7.16 -20.62
N GLY A 176 8.31 -6.49 -19.47
CA GLY A 176 9.24 -6.53 -18.32
C GLY A 176 8.88 -7.54 -17.22
N ALA A 177 7.66 -8.04 -17.21
CA ALA A 177 7.20 -9.01 -16.21
C ALA A 177 7.77 -10.40 -16.53
N ARG A 178 8.71 -10.87 -15.71
CA ARG A 178 9.26 -12.24 -15.74
C ARG A 178 8.35 -13.27 -15.07
N VAL A 179 7.05 -13.01 -15.00
CA VAL A 179 6.12 -13.76 -14.16
C VAL A 179 5.01 -14.29 -15.02
N ASP A 180 4.65 -15.54 -14.83
CA ASP A 180 3.51 -16.17 -15.49
C ASP A 180 2.21 -15.48 -15.03
N VAL A 181 1.50 -14.86 -15.94
CA VAL A 181 0.23 -14.20 -15.64
C VAL A 181 -0.81 -15.28 -15.34
N ASP A 182 -1.57 -15.13 -14.23
CA ASP A 182 -2.69 -16.00 -13.91
C ASP A 182 -3.64 -16.10 -15.15
N PRO A 183 -3.83 -17.29 -15.72
CA PRO A 183 -4.63 -17.48 -16.94
C PRO A 183 -6.11 -17.13 -16.75
N GLU A 184 -6.59 -16.99 -15.51
CA GLU A 184 -7.95 -16.59 -15.20
C GLU A 184 -8.15 -15.08 -15.15
N LYS A 185 -7.07 -14.29 -15.19
CA LYS A 185 -7.17 -12.82 -15.32
C LYS A 185 -7.84 -12.45 -16.65
N ARG A 186 -8.82 -11.57 -16.62
CA ARG A 186 -9.48 -11.03 -17.81
C ARG A 186 -8.58 -10.11 -18.60
N ASN A 187 -7.76 -9.35 -17.87
CA ASN A 187 -6.76 -8.45 -18.44
C ASN A 187 -5.44 -8.65 -17.65
N PRO A 188 -4.28 -8.73 -18.32
CA PRO A 188 -2.98 -8.88 -17.65
C PRO A 188 -2.67 -7.85 -16.58
N TYR A 189 -3.33 -6.69 -16.62
CA TYR A 189 -3.16 -5.59 -15.66
C TYR A 189 -4.10 -5.62 -14.46
N ASP A 190 -5.09 -6.52 -14.49
CA ASP A 190 -5.95 -6.71 -13.34
C ASP A 190 -5.10 -7.13 -12.14
N PHE A 191 -5.38 -6.55 -10.99
CA PHE A 191 -4.62 -6.81 -9.78
C PHE A 191 -5.51 -7.38 -8.67
N ALA A 192 -4.92 -8.20 -7.83
CA ALA A 192 -5.66 -8.84 -6.74
C ALA A 192 -6.00 -7.84 -5.65
N ILE A 193 -7.28 -7.75 -5.30
CA ILE A 193 -7.78 -7.01 -4.14
C ILE A 193 -8.01 -7.92 -2.94
N TRP A 194 -8.24 -9.24 -3.18
CA TRP A 194 -8.41 -10.23 -2.13
C TRP A 194 -7.94 -11.59 -2.63
N ILE A 195 -7.05 -12.28 -1.89
CA ILE A 195 -6.36 -13.48 -2.35
C ILE A 195 -6.87 -14.70 -1.58
N LYS A 196 -7.28 -15.76 -2.27
CA LYS A 196 -7.68 -17.02 -1.66
C LYS A 196 -6.46 -17.72 -1.07
N ALA A 197 -6.50 -18.02 0.22
CA ALA A 197 -5.35 -18.54 0.93
C ALA A 197 -5.13 -20.02 0.58
N PRO A 198 -3.89 -20.43 0.25
CA PRO A 198 -3.52 -21.84 0.20
C PRO A 198 -3.77 -22.51 1.55
N GLU A 199 -3.96 -23.84 1.54
CA GLU A 199 -4.31 -24.61 2.74
C GLU A 199 -3.36 -24.34 3.92
N ASN A 200 -2.07 -24.28 3.64
CA ASN A 200 -1.01 -24.10 4.63
C ASN A 200 -0.69 -22.64 4.99
N HIS A 201 -1.40 -21.67 4.39
CA HIS A 201 -1.19 -20.26 4.69
C HIS A 201 -1.65 -19.93 6.11
N ILE A 202 -0.81 -19.25 6.90
CA ILE A 202 -1.06 -19.01 8.33
C ILE A 202 -1.95 -17.77 8.53
N MET A 203 -1.63 -16.66 7.84
CA MET A 203 -2.32 -15.39 7.99
C MET A 203 -3.52 -15.31 7.03
N LYS A 204 -4.63 -15.91 7.44
CA LYS A 204 -5.87 -15.98 6.65
C LYS A 204 -7.09 -15.74 7.51
N TRP A 205 -8.12 -15.18 6.92
CA TRP A 205 -9.36 -14.80 7.58
C TRP A 205 -10.57 -15.32 6.80
N ASP A 206 -11.68 -15.47 7.49
CA ASP A 206 -12.95 -15.81 6.85
C ASP A 206 -13.44 -14.67 5.97
N SER A 207 -13.89 -15.00 4.77
CA SER A 207 -14.48 -14.05 3.84
C SER A 207 -15.64 -14.72 3.07
N PRO A 208 -16.45 -13.96 2.33
CA PRO A 208 -17.46 -14.55 1.43
C PRO A 208 -16.88 -15.47 0.36
N TRP A 209 -15.59 -15.37 0.09
CA TRP A 209 -14.86 -16.14 -0.92
C TRP A 209 -14.05 -17.30 -0.30
N GLY A 210 -14.27 -17.60 0.98
CA GLY A 210 -13.55 -18.59 1.75
C GLY A 210 -12.38 -18.02 2.56
N LEU A 211 -11.51 -18.91 3.08
CA LEU A 211 -10.30 -18.50 3.81
C LEU A 211 -9.34 -17.77 2.87
N SER A 212 -8.97 -16.55 3.23
CA SER A 212 -8.30 -15.63 2.31
C SER A 212 -7.65 -14.47 3.05
N TYR A 213 -6.92 -13.62 2.34
CA TYR A 213 -6.21 -12.45 2.89
C TYR A 213 -6.26 -11.28 1.91
N PRO A 214 -6.02 -10.02 2.38
CA PRO A 214 -6.08 -8.85 1.52
C PRO A 214 -4.98 -8.84 0.47
N GLY A 215 -5.29 -8.28 -0.71
CA GLY A 215 -4.30 -7.89 -1.69
C GLY A 215 -3.58 -6.60 -1.29
N TRP A 216 -2.33 -6.48 -1.67
CA TRP A 216 -1.43 -5.39 -1.25
C TRP A 216 -1.99 -3.98 -1.49
N HIS A 217 -2.63 -3.73 -2.63
CA HIS A 217 -3.11 -2.39 -2.99
C HIS A 217 -4.30 -1.95 -2.13
N LEU A 218 -5.18 -2.91 -1.81
CA LEU A 218 -6.38 -2.66 -1.02
C LEU A 218 -6.08 -2.18 0.41
N GLU A 219 -4.94 -2.62 0.97
CA GLU A 219 -4.54 -2.26 2.34
C GLU A 219 -4.45 -0.75 2.51
N CYS A 220 -3.65 -0.12 1.66
CA CYS A 220 -3.45 1.32 1.70
C CYS A 220 -4.74 2.09 1.42
N SER A 221 -5.51 1.68 0.43
CA SER A 221 -6.79 2.32 0.07
C SER A 221 -7.80 2.26 1.21
N ALA A 222 -7.97 1.11 1.85
CA ALA A 222 -8.92 0.95 2.95
C ALA A 222 -8.48 1.71 4.21
N MET A 223 -7.18 1.66 4.57
CA MET A 223 -6.66 2.33 5.76
C MET A 223 -6.63 3.85 5.59
N SER A 224 -6.23 4.36 4.42
CA SER A 224 -6.29 5.80 4.14
C SER A 224 -7.72 6.33 4.22
N ARG A 225 -8.66 5.65 3.57
CA ARG A 225 -10.09 6.00 3.61
C ARG A 225 -10.65 6.03 5.03
N LYS A 226 -10.32 5.03 5.86
CA LYS A 226 -10.78 4.95 7.25
C LYS A 226 -10.36 6.15 8.09
N TYR A 227 -9.12 6.58 7.98
CA TYR A 227 -8.57 7.62 8.84
C TYR A 227 -8.64 9.02 8.25
N LEU A 228 -8.58 9.15 6.93
CA LEU A 228 -8.48 10.44 6.24
C LEU A 228 -9.73 10.79 5.42
N GLY A 229 -10.62 9.83 5.20
CA GLY A 229 -11.85 10.03 4.41
C GLY A 229 -11.65 9.69 2.93
N GLU A 230 -12.68 9.97 2.13
CA GLU A 230 -12.73 9.65 0.70
C GLU A 230 -11.67 10.42 -0.11
N GLU A 231 -11.33 11.61 0.32
CA GLU A 231 -10.29 12.45 -0.28
C GLU A 231 -9.36 12.97 0.82
N PHE A 232 -8.08 13.10 0.51
CA PHE A 232 -7.08 13.67 1.40
C PHE A 232 -6.00 14.39 0.60
N ASP A 233 -5.16 15.19 1.29
CA ASP A 233 -4.32 16.19 0.63
C ASP A 233 -3.07 15.60 -0.02
N ILE A 234 -2.37 14.68 0.66
CA ILE A 234 -1.06 14.21 0.23
C ILE A 234 -0.94 12.70 0.45
N HIS A 235 -0.53 11.99 -0.61
CA HIS A 235 -0.06 10.62 -0.54
C HIS A 235 1.43 10.56 -0.86
N THR A 236 2.23 9.91 -0.01
CA THR A 236 3.66 9.72 -0.23
C THR A 236 4.05 8.24 -0.21
N GLY A 237 5.03 7.88 -1.04
CA GLY A 237 5.56 6.52 -1.12
C GLY A 237 6.85 6.46 -1.93
N GLY A 238 7.38 5.27 -2.12
CA GLY A 238 8.56 5.02 -2.93
C GLY A 238 8.31 5.28 -4.41
N VAL A 239 9.20 6.00 -5.08
CA VAL A 239 9.08 6.31 -6.51
C VAL A 239 9.00 5.05 -7.39
N ASP A 240 9.64 3.97 -6.96
CA ASP A 240 9.63 2.70 -7.68
C ASP A 240 8.26 2.01 -7.65
N HIS A 241 7.41 2.37 -6.69
CA HIS A 241 6.05 1.86 -6.53
C HIS A 241 4.99 2.64 -7.31
N ILE A 242 5.35 3.74 -7.97
CA ILE A 242 4.38 4.52 -8.77
C ILE A 242 3.65 3.62 -9.78
N PRO A 243 4.34 2.82 -10.62
CA PRO A 243 3.66 2.01 -11.63
C PRO A 243 3.06 0.70 -11.12
N THR A 244 3.50 0.21 -9.96
CA THR A 244 3.15 -1.14 -9.48
C THR A 244 2.21 -1.13 -8.29
N HIS A 245 2.14 -0.03 -7.55
CA HIS A 245 1.35 0.05 -6.31
C HIS A 245 0.50 1.32 -6.26
N HIS A 246 1.13 2.51 -6.32
CA HIS A 246 0.39 3.77 -6.18
C HIS A 246 -0.62 4.03 -7.31
N GLU A 247 -0.40 3.45 -8.50
CA GLU A 247 -1.38 3.47 -9.58
C GLU A 247 -2.64 2.68 -9.23
N ASN A 248 -2.51 1.61 -8.43
CA ASN A 248 -3.58 0.68 -8.10
C ASN A 248 -4.32 1.04 -6.79
N GLU A 249 -3.76 1.93 -5.99
CA GLU A 249 -4.41 2.51 -4.80
C GLU A 249 -5.50 3.50 -5.18
#